data_639cb526e18d0dceb6e79829631fb834
#
_entry.id   639cb526e18d0dceb6e79829631fb834
#
_cell.length_a   1.000
_cell.length_b   1.000
_cell.length_c   1.000
_cell.angle_alpha   90.00
_cell.angle_beta   90.00
_cell.angle_gamma   90.00
#
_symmetry.space_group_name_H-M   'P 1'
#
loop_
_entity.id
_entity.type
_entity.pdbx_description
1 polymer ?
#
loop_
_entity_poly.entity_id
_entity_poly.type
_entity_poly.pdbx_seq_one_letter_code
_entity_poly.pdbx_strand_id
1 'polypeptide(L)'
;MFYYHKGLTRAARRTVATAITIAGRQGCTAVDTGHLLLAMLQTGRGTAVEFLRRKQITVTALSACASQRACTGRPLHLRGRDLAPESRKALEFAVLGAHAARVNKAENEHLLCAMLEDTACTASVWLAGLGLEVPRAARECRQLSGQLVLPSSPRMSSTRGSRPSEKYGRDLTRLAQEGQLDPVLCRDDELERMIEILCRRQKNNPCLLGEPGVGKSALAEALAQRIAAGQVTPSLKGKRVLALDMASMVAGTKYRGDFEERFKNLLEELYRDRSTILFIDEIHVIAGAGAAEGAIDAASILKPMLARGEIQLIGATTPEEYRKTIQKDSALDRRFGMVNIEEPAPQQAEKILTGLMPRYERYHGVRIPQEAIRAAVELSVRYLPGRYLPDKAIDLLDEAAAALR
;
A
#
# COMPACT_ATOMS: atom_id res chain seq x y z
N MET A 1 11.35 -15.21 -19.78
CA MET A 1 10.22 -16.12 -20.12
C MET A 1 8.97 -15.53 -19.47
N PHE A 2 7.97 -15.17 -20.26
CA PHE A 2 6.88 -14.25 -19.86
C PHE A 2 5.93 -14.87 -18.84
N TYR A 3 5.85 -14.30 -17.63
CA TYR A 3 4.98 -14.71 -16.52
C TYR A 3 3.46 -14.55 -16.79
N TYR A 4 3.07 -13.77 -17.80
CA TYR A 4 1.65 -13.48 -18.12
C TYR A 4 0.81 -14.68 -18.54
N HIS A 5 1.42 -15.74 -19.11
CA HIS A 5 0.68 -16.90 -19.57
C HIS A 5 0.06 -17.73 -18.44
N LYS A 6 0.57 -17.67 -17.22
CA LYS A 6 0.04 -18.48 -16.10
C LYS A 6 -1.22 -17.88 -15.47
N GLY A 7 -1.39 -16.56 -15.50
CA GLY A 7 -2.53 -15.84 -14.88
C GLY A 7 -3.74 -15.61 -15.79
N LEU A 8 -3.69 -15.99 -17.08
CA LEU A 8 -4.74 -15.75 -18.05
C LEU A 8 -5.49 -17.03 -18.45
N THR A 9 -6.81 -16.93 -18.72
CA THR A 9 -7.59 -18.01 -19.31
C THR A 9 -7.17 -18.28 -20.76
N ARG A 10 -7.63 -19.39 -21.32
CA ARG A 10 -7.37 -19.72 -22.73
C ARG A 10 -7.93 -18.65 -23.69
N ALA A 11 -9.09 -18.05 -23.36
CA ALA A 11 -9.71 -16.98 -24.12
C ALA A 11 -8.86 -15.70 -24.10
N ALA A 12 -8.46 -15.24 -22.94
CA ALA A 12 -7.62 -14.04 -22.79
C ALA A 12 -6.24 -14.21 -23.48
N ARG A 13 -5.62 -15.39 -23.37
CA ARG A 13 -4.37 -15.69 -24.10
C ARG A 13 -4.54 -15.63 -25.61
N ARG A 14 -5.69 -16.10 -26.12
CA ARG A 14 -6.01 -16.00 -27.57
C ARG A 14 -6.16 -14.54 -27.98
N THR A 15 -6.81 -13.70 -27.18
CA THR A 15 -6.91 -12.26 -27.42
C THR A 15 -5.54 -11.60 -27.53
N VAL A 16 -4.60 -11.89 -26.62
CA VAL A 16 -3.24 -11.38 -26.66
C VAL A 16 -2.50 -11.85 -27.93
N ALA A 17 -2.61 -13.13 -28.29
CA ALA A 17 -1.97 -13.66 -29.50
C ALA A 17 -2.53 -13.02 -30.77
N THR A 18 -3.83 -12.79 -30.83
CA THR A 18 -4.50 -12.11 -31.96
C THR A 18 -4.05 -10.64 -32.03
N ALA A 19 -3.92 -9.94 -30.90
CA ALA A 19 -3.43 -8.56 -30.85
C ALA A 19 -2.01 -8.43 -31.40
N ILE A 20 -1.12 -9.36 -31.06
CA ILE A 20 0.24 -9.44 -31.58
C ILE A 20 0.21 -9.59 -33.12
N THR A 21 -0.67 -10.45 -33.63
CA THR A 21 -0.80 -10.65 -35.08
C THR A 21 -1.35 -9.41 -35.78
N ILE A 22 -2.34 -8.73 -35.19
CA ILE A 22 -2.90 -7.47 -35.73
C ILE A 22 -1.84 -6.39 -35.82
N ALA A 23 -1.14 -6.11 -34.70
CA ALA A 23 -0.08 -5.11 -34.63
C ALA A 23 1.05 -5.39 -35.64
N GLY A 24 1.45 -6.67 -35.76
CA GLY A 24 2.45 -7.09 -36.74
C GLY A 24 2.01 -6.88 -38.19
N ARG A 25 0.75 -7.17 -38.54
CA ARG A 25 0.20 -6.92 -39.88
C ARG A 25 0.10 -5.43 -40.21
N GLN A 26 -0.16 -4.60 -39.21
CA GLN A 26 -0.21 -3.14 -39.38
C GLN A 26 1.19 -2.49 -39.40
N GLY A 27 2.25 -3.26 -39.16
CA GLY A 27 3.61 -2.76 -39.16
C GLY A 27 3.95 -1.87 -37.97
N CYS A 28 3.23 -2.05 -36.85
CA CYS A 28 3.50 -1.34 -35.59
C CYS A 28 4.68 -1.99 -34.85
N THR A 29 5.49 -1.19 -34.16
CA THR A 29 6.70 -1.66 -33.43
C THR A 29 6.38 -2.28 -32.09
N ALA A 30 5.19 -2.00 -31.53
CA ALA A 30 4.73 -2.51 -30.26
C ALA A 30 3.21 -2.79 -30.26
N VAL A 31 2.79 -3.71 -29.43
CA VAL A 31 1.37 -4.06 -29.23
C VAL A 31 0.79 -3.19 -28.12
N ASP A 32 -0.06 -2.25 -28.44
CA ASP A 32 -0.74 -1.37 -27.48
C ASP A 32 -2.12 -1.91 -27.05
N THR A 33 -2.78 -1.19 -26.12
CA THR A 33 -4.10 -1.59 -25.61
C THR A 33 -5.21 -1.50 -26.65
N GLY A 34 -5.07 -0.65 -27.68
CA GLY A 34 -5.99 -0.59 -28.83
C GLY A 34 -5.99 -1.89 -29.63
N HIS A 35 -4.81 -2.51 -29.85
CA HIS A 35 -4.70 -3.81 -30.49
C HIS A 35 -5.34 -4.92 -29.66
N LEU A 36 -5.22 -4.87 -28.32
CA LEU A 36 -5.89 -5.80 -27.40
C LEU A 36 -7.42 -5.68 -27.50
N LEU A 37 -7.92 -4.44 -27.53
CA LEU A 37 -9.35 -4.16 -27.66
C LEU A 37 -9.90 -4.65 -29.01
N LEU A 38 -9.20 -4.38 -30.10
CA LEU A 38 -9.58 -4.85 -31.45
C LEU A 38 -9.57 -6.37 -31.53
N ALA A 39 -8.53 -7.02 -30.99
CA ALA A 39 -8.43 -8.48 -30.92
C ALA A 39 -9.55 -9.10 -30.09
N MET A 40 -9.97 -8.46 -29.01
CA MET A 40 -11.07 -8.91 -28.16
C MET A 40 -12.40 -8.95 -28.95
N LEU A 41 -12.71 -7.92 -29.71
CA LEU A 41 -13.90 -7.89 -30.56
C LEU A 41 -13.84 -8.89 -31.71
N GLN A 42 -12.65 -9.11 -32.32
CA GLN A 42 -12.47 -10.09 -33.40
C GLN A 42 -12.61 -11.53 -32.92
N THR A 43 -12.23 -11.84 -31.66
CA THR A 43 -12.47 -13.19 -31.09
C THR A 43 -13.96 -13.51 -30.88
N GLY A 44 -14.80 -12.49 -30.82
CA GLY A 44 -16.25 -12.54 -31.01
C GLY A 44 -17.05 -13.20 -29.89
N ARG A 45 -16.47 -13.63 -28.77
CA ARG A 45 -17.12 -14.39 -27.70
C ARG A 45 -16.78 -13.87 -26.31
N GLY A 46 -17.76 -13.90 -25.40
CA GLY A 46 -17.61 -13.56 -23.97
C GLY A 46 -18.31 -12.27 -23.56
N THR A 47 -18.50 -12.11 -22.25
CA THR A 47 -19.22 -10.97 -21.62
C THR A 47 -18.64 -9.62 -21.97
N ALA A 48 -17.31 -9.50 -22.09
CA ALA A 48 -16.63 -8.28 -22.52
C ALA A 48 -17.04 -7.85 -23.95
N VAL A 49 -17.15 -8.81 -24.86
CA VAL A 49 -17.56 -8.55 -26.26
C VAL A 49 -19.02 -8.14 -26.33
N GLU A 50 -19.90 -8.80 -25.57
CA GLU A 50 -21.31 -8.42 -25.47
C GLU A 50 -21.49 -7.03 -24.88
N PHE A 51 -20.70 -6.68 -23.85
CA PHE A 51 -20.69 -5.35 -23.26
C PHE A 51 -20.35 -4.28 -24.30
N LEU A 52 -19.26 -4.47 -25.06
CA LEU A 52 -18.83 -3.53 -26.10
C LEU A 52 -19.89 -3.40 -27.22
N ARG A 53 -20.51 -4.52 -27.63
CA ARG A 53 -21.61 -4.51 -28.62
C ARG A 53 -22.84 -3.75 -28.13
N ARG A 54 -23.26 -3.92 -26.88
CA ARG A 54 -24.35 -3.13 -26.28
C ARG A 54 -24.07 -1.63 -26.28
N LYS A 55 -22.81 -1.24 -26.21
CA LYS A 55 -22.35 0.16 -26.32
C LYS A 55 -22.11 0.59 -27.77
N GLN A 56 -22.56 -0.21 -28.76
CA GLN A 56 -22.45 0.04 -30.19
C GLN A 56 -21.00 0.17 -30.71
N ILE A 57 -20.02 -0.36 -29.97
CA ILE A 57 -18.62 -0.41 -30.38
C ILE A 57 -18.44 -1.59 -31.35
N THR A 58 -18.10 -1.27 -32.60
CA THR A 58 -17.93 -2.26 -33.68
C THR A 58 -16.47 -2.45 -34.07
N VAL A 59 -16.16 -3.60 -34.65
CA VAL A 59 -14.82 -3.89 -35.17
C VAL A 59 -14.41 -2.85 -36.24
N THR A 60 -15.36 -2.44 -37.10
CA THR A 60 -15.13 -1.46 -38.16
C THR A 60 -14.74 -0.10 -37.60
N ALA A 61 -15.43 0.40 -36.57
CA ALA A 61 -15.13 1.66 -35.91
C ALA A 61 -13.73 1.65 -35.28
N LEU A 62 -13.37 0.59 -34.55
CA LEU A 62 -12.03 0.46 -33.96
C LEU A 62 -10.93 0.27 -35.02
N SER A 63 -11.22 -0.42 -36.12
CA SER A 63 -10.27 -0.57 -37.23
C SER A 63 -9.98 0.78 -37.90
N ALA A 64 -10.98 1.65 -38.00
CA ALA A 64 -10.79 3.03 -38.49
C ALA A 64 -9.86 3.84 -37.57
N CYS A 65 -10.04 3.74 -36.24
CA CYS A 65 -9.13 4.36 -35.27
C CYS A 65 -7.69 3.82 -35.39
N ALA A 66 -7.56 2.51 -35.60
CA ALA A 66 -6.25 1.87 -35.77
C ALA A 66 -5.54 2.33 -37.07
N SER A 67 -6.29 2.55 -38.15
CA SER A 67 -5.73 2.98 -39.45
C SER A 67 -5.24 4.41 -39.45
N GLN A 68 -5.69 5.25 -38.55
CA GLN A 68 -5.23 6.64 -38.40
C GLN A 68 -3.85 6.74 -37.72
N ARG A 69 -3.28 5.66 -37.22
CA ARG A 69 -1.93 5.65 -36.64
C ARG A 69 -0.86 5.51 -37.69
N ALA A 70 0.21 6.27 -37.54
CA ALA A 70 1.40 6.18 -38.34
C ALA A 70 2.19 4.89 -37.98
N CYS A 71 1.84 3.77 -38.55
CA CYS A 71 2.66 2.56 -38.54
C CYS A 71 3.46 2.46 -39.87
N THR A 72 4.59 1.76 -39.84
CA THR A 72 5.53 1.71 -40.98
C THR A 72 4.94 1.05 -42.24
N GLY A 73 3.74 0.50 -42.18
CA GLY A 73 3.03 -0.17 -43.27
C GLY A 73 3.66 -1.48 -43.75
N ARG A 74 4.84 -1.84 -43.25
CA ARG A 74 5.50 -3.13 -43.56
C ARG A 74 5.21 -4.13 -42.45
N PRO A 75 4.77 -5.37 -42.75
CA PRO A 75 4.50 -6.39 -41.74
C PRO A 75 5.75 -6.68 -40.90
N LEU A 76 5.58 -6.70 -39.59
CA LEU A 76 6.62 -7.01 -38.58
C LEU A 76 6.28 -8.29 -37.83
N HIS A 77 7.29 -9.09 -37.53
CA HIS A 77 7.14 -10.28 -36.67
C HIS A 77 7.31 -9.86 -35.20
N LEU A 78 6.19 -9.55 -34.55
CA LEU A 78 6.14 -9.25 -33.11
C LEU A 78 6.02 -10.50 -32.26
N ARG A 79 6.53 -10.42 -31.04
CA ARG A 79 6.47 -11.47 -30.01
C ARG A 79 5.86 -10.90 -28.73
N GLY A 80 5.53 -11.77 -27.77
CA GLY A 80 5.00 -11.32 -26.48
C GLY A 80 5.88 -10.34 -25.69
N ARG A 81 7.18 -10.22 -26.01
CA ARG A 81 8.08 -9.21 -25.43
C ARG A 81 7.86 -7.80 -26.00
N ASP A 82 7.20 -7.69 -27.15
CA ASP A 82 7.00 -6.45 -27.87
C ASP A 82 5.65 -5.77 -27.49
N LEU A 83 5.12 -6.11 -26.33
CA LEU A 83 3.97 -5.43 -25.71
C LEU A 83 4.38 -4.02 -25.27
N ALA A 84 3.55 -3.03 -25.60
CA ALA A 84 3.71 -1.67 -25.09
C ALA A 84 3.59 -1.63 -23.54
N PRO A 85 4.19 -0.63 -22.87
CA PRO A 85 4.11 -0.51 -21.40
C PRO A 85 2.66 -0.50 -20.87
N GLU A 86 1.75 0.20 -21.57
CA GLU A 86 0.33 0.25 -21.22
C GLU A 86 -0.36 -1.12 -21.33
N SER A 87 -0.01 -1.94 -22.34
CA SER A 87 -0.55 -3.29 -22.51
C SER A 87 -0.06 -4.25 -21.42
N ARG A 88 1.21 -4.13 -21.02
CA ARG A 88 1.75 -4.90 -19.90
C ARG A 88 1.03 -4.57 -18.61
N LYS A 89 0.86 -3.27 -18.34
CA LYS A 89 0.12 -2.76 -17.19
C LYS A 89 -1.32 -3.27 -17.18
N ALA A 90 -2.04 -3.20 -18.31
CA ALA A 90 -3.41 -3.69 -18.41
C ALA A 90 -3.52 -5.20 -18.12
N LEU A 91 -2.56 -6.01 -18.59
CA LEU A 91 -2.50 -7.45 -18.31
C LEU A 91 -2.21 -7.75 -16.83
N GLU A 92 -1.31 -7.00 -16.19
CA GLU A 92 -1.02 -7.12 -14.76
C GLU A 92 -2.26 -6.78 -13.93
N PHE A 93 -2.91 -5.66 -14.20
CA PHE A 93 -4.14 -5.26 -13.51
C PHE A 93 -5.30 -6.23 -13.75
N ALA A 94 -5.41 -6.81 -14.94
CA ALA A 94 -6.41 -7.86 -15.20
C ALA A 94 -6.20 -9.08 -14.32
N VAL A 95 -4.95 -9.53 -14.13
CA VAL A 95 -4.63 -10.66 -13.24
C VAL A 95 -4.90 -10.32 -11.79
N LEU A 96 -4.50 -9.13 -11.33
CA LEU A 96 -4.80 -8.65 -9.98
C LEU A 96 -6.31 -8.54 -9.73
N GLY A 97 -7.07 -8.00 -10.69
CA GLY A 97 -8.52 -7.90 -10.62
C GLY A 97 -9.21 -9.26 -10.53
N ALA A 98 -8.73 -10.27 -11.28
CA ALA A 98 -9.22 -11.64 -11.18
C ALA A 98 -8.97 -12.24 -9.79
N HIS A 99 -7.78 -12.05 -9.22
CA HIS A 99 -7.48 -12.49 -7.86
C HIS A 99 -8.36 -11.79 -6.81
N ALA A 100 -8.59 -10.49 -6.94
CA ALA A 100 -9.50 -9.74 -6.07
C ALA A 100 -10.94 -10.27 -6.15
N ALA A 101 -11.39 -10.70 -7.35
CA ALA A 101 -12.66 -11.36 -7.57
C ALA A 101 -12.69 -12.85 -7.15
N ARG A 102 -11.63 -13.36 -6.53
CA ARG A 102 -11.45 -14.78 -6.16
C ARG A 102 -11.52 -15.75 -7.35
N VAL A 103 -11.11 -15.30 -8.53
CA VAL A 103 -11.04 -16.10 -9.75
C VAL A 103 -9.56 -16.41 -10.03
N ASN A 104 -9.27 -17.70 -10.25
CA ASN A 104 -7.88 -18.16 -10.41
C ASN A 104 -7.16 -17.65 -11.67
N LYS A 105 -7.89 -17.17 -12.68
CA LYS A 105 -7.32 -16.70 -13.96
C LYS A 105 -8.13 -15.53 -14.52
N ALA A 106 -7.43 -14.53 -15.01
CA ALA A 106 -8.06 -13.39 -15.65
C ALA A 106 -8.68 -13.74 -17.01
N GLU A 107 -9.89 -13.26 -17.23
CA GLU A 107 -10.67 -13.35 -18.45
C GLU A 107 -10.67 -12.03 -19.22
N ASN A 108 -11.31 -11.98 -20.40
CA ASN A 108 -11.38 -10.78 -21.23
C ASN A 108 -12.10 -9.60 -20.52
N GLU A 109 -13.07 -9.86 -19.65
CA GLU A 109 -13.76 -8.84 -18.85
C GLU A 109 -12.82 -8.17 -17.85
N HIS A 110 -11.93 -8.90 -17.20
CA HIS A 110 -10.91 -8.32 -16.32
C HIS A 110 -9.92 -7.46 -17.11
N LEU A 111 -9.56 -7.90 -18.33
CA LEU A 111 -8.70 -7.14 -19.22
C LEU A 111 -9.38 -5.86 -19.73
N LEU A 112 -10.66 -5.94 -20.08
CA LEU A 112 -11.44 -4.77 -20.48
C LEU A 112 -11.58 -3.77 -19.33
N CYS A 113 -11.89 -4.25 -18.11
CA CYS A 113 -11.92 -3.41 -16.92
C CYS A 113 -10.60 -2.68 -16.68
N ALA A 114 -9.48 -3.40 -16.75
CA ALA A 114 -8.15 -2.81 -16.56
C ALA A 114 -7.83 -1.73 -17.62
N MET A 115 -8.27 -1.91 -18.87
CA MET A 115 -8.11 -0.91 -19.92
C MET A 115 -9.02 0.31 -19.69
N LEU A 116 -10.27 0.11 -19.24
CA LEU A 116 -11.22 1.22 -18.97
C LEU A 116 -10.85 2.03 -17.73
N GLU A 117 -10.09 1.46 -16.79
CA GLU A 117 -9.61 2.17 -15.60
C GLU A 117 -8.41 3.10 -15.90
N ASP A 118 -7.64 2.80 -16.93
CA ASP A 118 -6.55 3.66 -17.40
C ASP A 118 -7.06 4.57 -18.54
N THR A 119 -7.54 5.76 -18.16
CA THR A 119 -8.10 6.73 -19.12
C THR A 119 -7.07 7.26 -20.14
N ALA A 120 -5.78 7.12 -19.85
CA ALA A 120 -4.69 7.55 -20.72
C ALA A 120 -4.26 6.48 -21.74
N CYS A 121 -4.69 5.22 -21.59
CA CYS A 121 -4.31 4.16 -22.50
C CYS A 121 -5.02 4.28 -23.85
N THR A 122 -4.39 3.75 -24.90
CA THR A 122 -4.90 3.83 -26.27
C THR A 122 -6.34 3.30 -26.41
N ALA A 123 -6.68 2.21 -25.76
CA ALA A 123 -8.03 1.64 -25.79
C ALA A 123 -9.08 2.62 -25.25
N SER A 124 -8.83 3.26 -24.09
CA SER A 124 -9.74 4.24 -23.50
C SER A 124 -9.87 5.50 -24.34
N VAL A 125 -8.76 5.97 -24.94
CA VAL A 125 -8.80 7.12 -25.85
C VAL A 125 -9.66 6.83 -27.09
N TRP A 126 -9.53 5.65 -27.70
CA TRP A 126 -10.37 5.26 -28.84
C TRP A 126 -11.85 5.12 -28.45
N LEU A 127 -12.14 4.51 -27.30
CA LEU A 127 -13.52 4.35 -26.82
C LEU A 127 -14.17 5.71 -26.51
N ALA A 128 -13.42 6.64 -25.92
CA ALA A 128 -13.87 8.00 -25.69
C ALA A 128 -14.15 8.75 -27.01
N GLY A 129 -13.26 8.61 -27.99
CA GLY A 129 -13.45 9.18 -29.36
C GLY A 129 -14.67 8.61 -30.08
N LEU A 130 -15.11 7.39 -29.76
CA LEU A 130 -16.33 6.77 -30.27
C LEU A 130 -17.58 7.11 -29.43
N GLY A 131 -17.50 8.07 -28.49
CA GLY A 131 -18.62 8.56 -27.68
C GLY A 131 -18.92 7.74 -26.44
N LEU A 132 -18.02 6.81 -26.02
CA LEU A 132 -18.23 6.06 -24.78
C LEU A 132 -17.78 6.88 -23.58
N GLU A 133 -18.67 7.04 -22.59
CA GLU A 133 -18.30 7.57 -21.26
C GLU A 133 -17.44 6.57 -20.50
N VAL A 134 -16.11 6.62 -20.69
CA VAL A 134 -15.14 5.65 -20.14
C VAL A 134 -15.30 5.43 -18.63
N PRO A 135 -15.46 6.47 -17.76
CA PRO A 135 -15.62 6.26 -16.32
C PRO A 135 -16.91 5.52 -15.94
N ARG A 136 -17.98 5.70 -16.72
CA ARG A 136 -19.24 4.99 -16.52
C ARG A 136 -19.13 3.54 -17.00
N ALA A 137 -18.53 3.35 -18.17
CA ALA A 137 -18.27 2.03 -18.72
C ALA A 137 -17.37 1.17 -17.83
N ALA A 138 -16.34 1.77 -17.21
CA ALA A 138 -15.48 1.09 -16.24
C ALA A 138 -16.28 0.57 -15.02
N ARG A 139 -17.20 1.36 -14.49
CA ARG A 139 -18.08 0.96 -13.37
C ARG A 139 -19.02 -0.20 -13.75
N GLU A 140 -19.64 -0.11 -14.91
CA GLU A 140 -20.52 -1.15 -15.42
C GLU A 140 -19.73 -2.45 -15.72
N CYS A 141 -18.53 -2.36 -16.26
CA CYS A 141 -17.65 -3.48 -16.54
C CYS A 141 -17.22 -4.23 -15.26
N ARG A 142 -16.92 -3.50 -14.18
CA ARG A 142 -16.60 -4.11 -12.87
C ARG A 142 -17.74 -4.96 -12.32
N GLN A 143 -18.98 -4.54 -12.51
CA GLN A 143 -20.15 -5.34 -12.10
C GLN A 143 -20.25 -6.64 -12.87
N LEU A 144 -19.87 -6.64 -14.15
CA LEU A 144 -19.87 -7.84 -14.99
C LEU A 144 -18.76 -8.82 -14.67
N SER A 145 -17.60 -8.33 -14.23
CA SER A 145 -16.42 -9.15 -13.91
C SER A 145 -16.50 -9.84 -12.54
N GLY A 146 -17.61 -9.70 -11.81
CA GLY A 146 -17.76 -10.29 -10.47
C GLY A 146 -16.85 -9.64 -9.42
N GLN A 147 -16.16 -8.55 -9.74
CA GLN A 147 -15.44 -7.75 -8.76
C GLN A 147 -16.48 -7.14 -7.82
N LEU A 148 -16.48 -7.61 -6.57
CA LEU A 148 -17.33 -7.09 -5.51
C LEU A 148 -17.30 -5.55 -5.53
N VAL A 149 -18.47 -4.96 -5.72
CA VAL A 149 -18.67 -3.55 -5.41
C VAL A 149 -18.45 -3.43 -3.91
N LEU A 150 -17.30 -2.94 -3.50
CA LEU A 150 -17.15 -2.43 -2.15
C LEU A 150 -18.31 -1.45 -1.94
N PRO A 151 -19.08 -1.54 -0.84
CA PRO A 151 -20.21 -0.66 -0.63
C PRO A 151 -19.75 0.78 -0.81
N SER A 152 -20.39 1.45 -1.75
CA SER A 152 -20.16 2.86 -2.04
C SER A 152 -20.42 3.66 -0.77
N SER A 153 -19.35 4.19 -0.17
CA SER A 153 -19.44 5.26 0.79
C SER A 153 -20.29 6.41 0.23
N PRO A 154 -21.07 7.13 1.04
CA PRO A 154 -22.04 8.11 0.56
C PRO A 154 -21.37 9.18 -0.28
N ARG A 155 -22.06 9.57 -1.34
CA ARG A 155 -21.71 10.61 -2.30
C ARG A 155 -21.05 11.82 -1.63
N MET A 156 -19.79 12.05 -1.94
CA MET A 156 -19.25 13.40 -1.98
C MET A 156 -18.72 13.67 -3.39
N SER A 157 -19.30 14.69 -3.99
CA SER A 157 -18.96 15.27 -5.27
C SER A 157 -17.51 15.78 -5.29
N SER A 158 -16.87 15.57 -6.40
CA SER A 158 -15.67 16.23 -6.95
C SER A 158 -14.47 15.31 -7.19
N THR A 159 -14.08 15.24 -8.45
CA THR A 159 -12.74 14.94 -8.99
C THR A 159 -11.62 15.22 -8.00
N ARG A 160 -11.16 14.17 -7.28
CA ARG A 160 -9.87 14.17 -6.60
C ARG A 160 -9.25 12.80 -6.77
N GLY A 161 -8.07 12.73 -7.38
CA GLY A 161 -7.20 11.57 -7.27
C GLY A 161 -7.10 11.16 -5.79
N SER A 162 -7.02 9.85 -5.49
CA SER A 162 -6.87 9.35 -4.11
C SER A 162 -5.75 10.14 -3.44
N ARG A 163 -6.05 10.70 -2.26
CA ARG A 163 -5.06 11.49 -1.52
C ARG A 163 -3.82 10.64 -1.27
N PRO A 164 -2.62 11.21 -1.38
CA PRO A 164 -1.39 10.49 -1.05
C PRO A 164 -1.45 9.77 0.30
N SER A 165 -2.08 10.38 1.31
CA SER A 165 -2.30 9.79 2.64
C SER A 165 -3.16 8.51 2.62
N GLU A 166 -4.16 8.42 1.73
CA GLU A 166 -5.00 7.23 1.57
C GLU A 166 -4.30 6.10 0.81
N LYS A 167 -3.35 6.48 -0.07
CA LYS A 167 -2.63 5.54 -0.92
C LYS A 167 -1.40 4.95 -0.24
N TYR A 168 -0.68 5.75 0.55
CA TYR A 168 0.62 5.41 1.13
C TYR A 168 0.61 5.40 2.66
N GLY A 169 -0.56 5.58 3.29
CA GLY A 169 -0.69 5.62 4.72
C GLY A 169 -1.83 4.76 5.25
N ARG A 170 -1.61 4.18 6.44
CA ARG A 170 -2.61 3.47 7.22
C ARG A 170 -3.08 4.41 8.34
N ASP A 171 -4.35 4.79 8.34
CA ASP A 171 -4.92 5.67 9.37
C ASP A 171 -5.19 4.88 10.64
N LEU A 172 -4.28 4.98 11.62
CA LEU A 172 -4.38 4.26 12.90
C LEU A 172 -5.55 4.77 13.75
N THR A 173 -5.87 6.06 13.68
CA THR A 173 -6.97 6.62 14.48
C THR A 173 -8.33 6.11 14.00
N ARG A 174 -8.51 5.97 12.68
CA ARG A 174 -9.70 5.35 12.13
C ARG A 174 -9.80 3.87 12.53
N LEU A 175 -8.71 3.13 12.44
CA LEU A 175 -8.68 1.73 12.87
C LEU A 175 -8.96 1.57 14.36
N ALA A 176 -8.51 2.51 15.19
CA ALA A 176 -8.84 2.55 16.61
C ALA A 176 -10.35 2.76 16.85
N GLN A 177 -10.97 3.69 16.11
CA GLN A 177 -12.42 3.92 16.18
C GLN A 177 -13.24 2.71 15.73
N GLU A 178 -12.73 1.96 14.76
CA GLU A 178 -13.34 0.72 14.25
C GLU A 178 -13.05 -0.50 15.17
N GLY A 179 -12.27 -0.33 16.25
CA GLY A 179 -11.89 -1.42 17.18
C GLY A 179 -10.98 -2.48 16.56
N GLN A 180 -10.27 -2.15 15.49
CA GLN A 180 -9.41 -3.07 14.74
C GLN A 180 -7.99 -3.18 15.29
N LEU A 181 -7.56 -2.23 16.13
CA LEU A 181 -6.23 -2.25 16.75
C LEU A 181 -6.17 -3.14 17.99
N ASP A 182 -5.03 -3.76 18.21
CA ASP A 182 -4.76 -4.56 19.40
C ASP A 182 -4.66 -3.70 20.66
N PRO A 183 -5.08 -4.19 21.83
CA PRO A 183 -4.90 -3.46 23.07
C PRO A 183 -3.41 -3.34 23.41
N VAL A 184 -2.97 -2.15 23.75
CA VAL A 184 -1.59 -1.90 24.18
C VAL A 184 -1.58 -1.77 25.70
N LEU A 185 -0.79 -2.62 26.35
CA LEU A 185 -0.71 -2.73 27.81
C LEU A 185 0.72 -2.50 28.29
N CYS A 186 0.86 -2.04 29.54
CA CYS A 186 2.15 -1.86 30.22
C CYS A 186 3.13 -0.91 29.48
N ARG A 187 2.60 0.12 28.85
CA ARG A 187 3.39 1.15 28.11
C ARG A 187 2.91 2.58 28.42
N ASP A 188 2.30 2.78 29.59
CA ASP A 188 1.70 4.07 29.94
C ASP A 188 2.75 5.17 30.10
N ASP A 189 3.90 4.90 30.73
CA ASP A 189 4.97 5.88 30.96
C ASP A 189 5.59 6.34 29.64
N GLU A 190 5.89 5.41 28.72
CA GLU A 190 6.44 5.72 27.40
C GLU A 190 5.43 6.49 26.55
N LEU A 191 4.15 6.14 26.66
CA LEU A 191 3.07 6.82 25.96
C LEU A 191 2.86 8.24 26.47
N GLU A 192 2.88 8.46 27.77
CA GLU A 192 2.81 9.80 28.36
C GLU A 192 4.01 10.64 27.95
N ARG A 193 5.21 10.06 27.99
CA ARG A 193 6.42 10.73 27.53
C ARG A 193 6.33 11.14 26.05
N MET A 194 5.80 10.29 25.20
CA MET A 194 5.56 10.60 23.78
C MET A 194 4.56 11.76 23.63
N ILE A 195 3.46 11.74 24.39
CA ILE A 195 2.46 12.81 24.41
C ILE A 195 3.08 14.14 24.88
N GLU A 196 3.88 14.13 25.94
CA GLU A 196 4.59 15.31 26.40
C GLU A 196 5.48 15.92 25.32
N ILE A 197 6.24 15.08 24.61
CA ILE A 197 7.11 15.55 23.51
C ILE A 197 6.28 16.17 22.40
N LEU A 198 5.18 15.55 21.99
CA LEU A 198 4.28 16.08 20.95
C LEU A 198 3.68 17.45 21.32
N CYS A 199 3.54 17.75 22.62
CA CYS A 199 3.03 19.02 23.12
C CYS A 199 4.08 20.10 23.27
N ARG A 200 5.37 19.83 23.07
CA ARG A 200 6.45 20.81 23.19
C ARG A 200 6.40 21.84 22.07
N ARG A 201 6.90 23.03 22.35
CA ARG A 201 7.08 24.09 21.34
C ARG A 201 8.26 23.80 20.39
N GLN A 202 9.29 23.13 20.89
CA GLN A 202 10.48 22.73 20.14
C GLN A 202 10.80 21.27 20.45
N LYS A 203 11.49 20.59 19.53
CA LYS A 203 11.74 19.14 19.63
C LYS A 203 10.46 18.34 19.88
N ASN A 204 9.42 18.70 19.13
CA ASN A 204 8.07 18.15 19.27
C ASN A 204 7.81 16.90 18.41
N ASN A 205 8.87 16.29 17.92
CA ASN A 205 8.79 15.03 17.17
C ASN A 205 9.41 13.92 18.02
N PRO A 206 8.63 12.98 18.58
CA PRO A 206 9.18 11.85 19.31
C PRO A 206 9.92 10.89 18.37
N CYS A 207 11.06 10.39 18.84
CA CYS A 207 11.77 9.28 18.24
C CYS A 207 11.79 8.11 19.22
N LEU A 208 11.08 7.02 18.85
CA LEU A 208 10.97 5.82 19.63
C LEU A 208 12.21 4.95 19.40
N LEU A 209 13.01 4.78 20.45
CA LEU A 209 14.27 4.06 20.41
C LEU A 209 14.13 2.73 21.16
N GLY A 210 14.33 1.62 20.45
CA GLY A 210 14.26 0.29 21.06
C GLY A 210 14.65 -0.79 20.08
N GLU A 211 14.98 -1.95 20.58
CA GLU A 211 15.33 -3.11 19.78
C GLU A 211 14.13 -3.63 18.94
N PRO A 212 14.36 -4.41 17.88
CA PRO A 212 13.26 -5.01 17.13
C PRO A 212 12.38 -5.90 18.04
N GLY A 213 11.04 -5.82 17.91
CA GLY A 213 10.13 -6.66 18.66
C GLY A 213 9.74 -6.16 20.06
N VAL A 214 10.27 -5.01 20.55
CA VAL A 214 9.89 -4.46 21.86
C VAL A 214 8.54 -3.71 21.87
N GLY A 215 7.92 -3.51 20.71
CA GLY A 215 6.59 -2.89 20.61
C GLY A 215 6.58 -1.39 20.26
N LYS A 216 7.56 -0.89 19.48
CA LYS A 216 7.60 0.52 19.04
C LYS A 216 6.36 0.94 18.25
N SER A 217 5.95 0.14 17.29
CA SER A 217 4.79 0.41 16.43
C SER A 217 3.49 0.36 17.24
N ALA A 218 3.40 -0.54 18.24
CA ALA A 218 2.27 -0.62 19.16
C ALA A 218 2.06 0.68 19.95
N LEU A 219 3.14 1.42 20.30
CA LEU A 219 3.02 2.69 21.00
C LEU A 219 2.35 3.78 20.14
N ALA A 220 2.58 3.78 18.82
CA ALA A 220 1.86 4.67 17.90
C ALA A 220 0.37 4.28 17.79
N GLU A 221 0.07 2.98 17.84
CA GLU A 221 -1.32 2.48 17.90
C GLU A 221 -2.01 2.86 19.22
N ALA A 222 -1.29 2.79 20.36
CA ALA A 222 -1.80 3.26 21.66
C ALA A 222 -2.16 4.75 21.66
N LEU A 223 -1.31 5.58 21.05
CA LEU A 223 -1.62 7.01 20.88
C LEU A 223 -2.90 7.21 20.05
N ALA A 224 -3.03 6.47 18.95
CA ALA A 224 -4.22 6.53 18.12
C ALA A 224 -5.50 6.11 18.88
N GLN A 225 -5.41 5.08 19.73
CA GLN A 225 -6.51 4.64 20.61
C GLN A 225 -6.87 5.72 21.63
N ARG A 226 -5.89 6.34 22.31
CA ARG A 226 -6.15 7.45 23.25
C ARG A 226 -6.76 8.67 22.57
N ILE A 227 -6.32 9.01 21.35
CA ILE A 227 -6.91 10.10 20.56
C ILE A 227 -8.37 9.77 20.19
N ALA A 228 -8.63 8.56 19.72
CA ALA A 228 -9.97 8.09 19.36
C ALA A 228 -10.93 8.09 20.57
N ALA A 229 -10.43 7.71 21.74
CA ALA A 229 -11.18 7.73 23.00
C ALA A 229 -11.32 9.15 23.62
N GLY A 230 -10.67 10.17 23.04
CA GLY A 230 -10.66 11.53 23.59
C GLY A 230 -9.82 11.70 24.88
N GLN A 231 -9.02 10.70 25.23
CA GLN A 231 -8.19 10.63 26.45
C GLN A 231 -6.80 11.25 26.23
N VAL A 232 -6.76 12.43 25.63
CA VAL A 232 -5.54 13.16 25.32
C VAL A 232 -5.68 14.64 25.67
N THR A 233 -4.55 15.33 25.74
CA THR A 233 -4.49 16.78 25.98
C THR A 233 -5.28 17.55 24.89
N PRO A 234 -5.79 18.76 25.21
CA PRO A 234 -6.54 19.57 24.23
C PRO A 234 -5.81 19.81 22.91
N SER A 235 -4.48 19.88 22.91
CA SER A 235 -3.64 20.08 21.74
C SER A 235 -3.62 18.89 20.77
N LEU A 236 -3.95 17.70 21.26
CA LEU A 236 -4.01 16.46 20.47
C LEU A 236 -5.44 16.02 20.15
N LYS A 237 -6.45 16.68 20.71
CA LYS A 237 -7.86 16.38 20.38
C LYS A 237 -8.14 16.66 18.91
N GLY A 238 -8.80 15.69 18.25
CA GLY A 238 -9.14 15.77 16.83
C GLY A 238 -7.97 15.56 15.87
N LYS A 239 -6.76 15.26 16.39
CA LYS A 239 -5.66 14.81 15.55
C LYS A 239 -5.85 13.36 15.13
N ARG A 240 -5.20 12.98 14.04
CA ARG A 240 -5.13 11.60 13.56
C ARG A 240 -3.67 11.14 13.43
N VAL A 241 -3.43 9.88 13.63
CA VAL A 241 -2.13 9.25 13.45
C VAL A 241 -2.16 8.46 12.15
N LEU A 242 -1.26 8.82 11.22
CA LEU A 242 -1.11 8.17 9.92
C LEU A 242 0.21 7.41 9.89
N ALA A 243 0.17 6.09 9.85
CA ALA A 243 1.37 5.27 9.68
C ALA A 243 1.76 5.20 8.20
N LEU A 244 3.00 5.60 7.89
CA LEU A 244 3.52 5.55 6.52
C LEU A 244 3.84 4.11 6.12
N ASP A 245 3.31 3.67 4.99
CA ASP A 245 3.67 2.40 4.35
C ASP A 245 4.82 2.63 3.35
N MET A 246 6.04 2.41 3.83
CA MET A 246 7.25 2.55 3.03
C MET A 246 7.28 1.58 1.84
N ALA A 247 6.75 0.37 2.01
CA ALA A 247 6.71 -0.62 0.94
C ALA A 247 5.82 -0.13 -0.22
N SER A 248 4.64 0.41 0.09
CA SER A 248 3.75 1.01 -0.90
C SER A 248 4.34 2.27 -1.55
N MET A 249 5.13 3.04 -0.81
CA MET A 249 5.80 4.23 -1.35
C MET A 249 6.86 3.89 -2.40
N VAL A 250 7.61 2.81 -2.18
CA VAL A 250 8.68 2.34 -3.08
C VAL A 250 8.13 1.45 -4.21
N ALA A 251 7.02 0.77 -3.98
CA ALA A 251 6.45 -0.15 -4.96
C ALA A 251 6.18 0.55 -6.31
N GLY A 252 6.73 -0.01 -7.39
CA GLY A 252 6.56 0.49 -8.75
C GLY A 252 7.32 1.79 -9.09
N THR A 253 8.19 2.29 -8.22
CA THR A 253 9.14 3.36 -8.57
C THR A 253 10.28 2.75 -9.39
N LYS A 254 10.53 3.29 -10.59
CA LYS A 254 11.67 2.89 -11.43
C LYS A 254 12.87 3.78 -11.21
N TYR A 255 12.65 4.99 -10.76
CA TYR A 255 13.66 6.03 -10.56
C TYR A 255 13.53 6.63 -9.15
N ARG A 256 14.65 7.05 -8.60
CA ARG A 256 14.75 7.77 -7.33
C ARG A 256 13.77 8.95 -7.25
N GLY A 257 13.63 9.72 -8.33
CA GLY A 257 12.74 10.87 -8.40
C GLY A 257 11.25 10.55 -8.19
N ASP A 258 10.81 9.35 -8.58
CA ASP A 258 9.41 8.94 -8.42
C ASP A 258 9.03 8.81 -6.92
N PHE A 259 9.95 8.28 -6.11
CA PHE A 259 9.75 8.19 -4.65
C PHE A 259 9.78 9.58 -4.01
N GLU A 260 10.78 10.40 -4.36
CA GLU A 260 10.93 11.76 -3.83
C GLU A 260 9.68 12.60 -4.12
N GLU A 261 9.13 12.50 -5.33
CA GLU A 261 7.90 13.18 -5.72
C GLU A 261 6.68 12.70 -4.93
N ARG A 262 6.51 11.37 -4.76
CA ARG A 262 5.42 10.80 -3.96
C ARG A 262 5.49 11.24 -2.51
N PHE A 263 6.69 11.18 -1.92
CA PHE A 263 6.93 11.57 -0.54
C PHE A 263 6.68 13.06 -0.32
N LYS A 264 7.17 13.92 -1.25
CA LYS A 264 6.90 15.35 -1.24
C LYS A 264 5.42 15.65 -1.32
N ASN A 265 4.68 15.02 -2.22
CA ASN A 265 3.24 15.21 -2.37
C ASN A 265 2.47 14.79 -1.11
N LEU A 266 2.89 13.71 -0.43
CA LEU A 266 2.33 13.31 0.86
C LEU A 266 2.60 14.38 1.94
N LEU A 267 3.84 14.84 2.07
CA LEU A 267 4.19 15.85 3.07
C LEU A 267 3.48 17.19 2.81
N GLU A 268 3.28 17.59 1.56
CA GLU A 268 2.50 18.79 1.19
C GLU A 268 1.01 18.64 1.56
N GLU A 269 0.45 17.44 1.41
CA GLU A 269 -0.92 17.15 1.88
C GLU A 269 -0.99 17.29 3.41
N LEU A 270 -0.05 16.68 4.15
CA LEU A 270 0.01 16.74 5.61
C LEU A 270 0.23 18.17 6.12
N TYR A 271 1.01 18.97 5.41
CA TYR A 271 1.19 20.39 5.72
C TYR A 271 -0.12 21.17 5.62
N ARG A 272 -0.96 20.88 4.64
CA ARG A 272 -2.28 21.51 4.50
C ARG A 272 -3.26 21.00 5.56
N ASP A 273 -3.14 19.74 5.92
CA ASP A 273 -3.92 19.10 6.98
C ASP A 273 -3.10 19.01 8.26
N ARG A 274 -3.07 20.12 9.01
CA ARG A 274 -2.31 20.24 10.29
C ARG A 274 -2.83 19.31 11.40
N SER A 275 -3.89 18.56 11.16
CA SER A 275 -4.46 17.63 12.14
C SER A 275 -3.78 16.26 12.14
N THR A 276 -2.87 15.99 11.18
CA THR A 276 -2.23 14.68 11.04
C THR A 276 -0.85 14.62 11.68
N ILE A 277 -0.61 13.59 12.47
CA ILE A 277 0.69 13.17 13.00
C ILE A 277 1.16 12.00 12.14
N LEU A 278 2.32 12.13 11.49
CA LEU A 278 2.89 11.08 10.66
C LEU A 278 3.74 10.13 11.51
N PHE A 279 3.42 8.84 11.49
CA PHE A 279 4.28 7.80 12.07
C PHE A 279 5.11 7.14 10.99
N ILE A 280 6.42 7.09 11.18
CA ILE A 280 7.37 6.43 10.27
C ILE A 280 8.14 5.37 11.06
N ASP A 281 7.86 4.11 10.73
CA ASP A 281 8.69 3.02 11.21
C ASP A 281 10.01 2.98 10.43
N GLU A 282 11.08 2.52 11.07
CA GLU A 282 12.43 2.50 10.50
C GLU A 282 12.87 3.86 9.89
N ILE A 283 12.63 4.95 10.61
CA ILE A 283 12.92 6.32 10.12
C ILE A 283 14.36 6.51 9.63
N HIS A 284 15.30 5.66 10.09
CA HIS A 284 16.69 5.66 9.64
C HIS A 284 16.83 5.39 8.14
N VAL A 285 15.88 4.65 7.53
CA VAL A 285 15.86 4.40 6.09
C VAL A 285 15.69 5.71 5.31
N ILE A 286 14.88 6.64 5.84
CA ILE A 286 14.67 7.96 5.24
C ILE A 286 15.81 8.91 5.57
N ALA A 287 16.35 8.85 6.81
CA ALA A 287 17.36 9.77 7.30
C ALA A 287 18.80 9.42 6.85
N GLY A 288 19.09 8.14 6.61
CA GLY A 288 20.43 7.62 6.33
C GLY A 288 20.78 7.39 4.87
N ALA A 289 19.84 7.56 3.99
CA ALA A 289 19.95 7.15 2.57
C ALA A 289 20.94 8.00 1.72
N GLY A 290 21.56 9.04 2.27
CA GLY A 290 22.46 9.93 1.52
C GLY A 290 23.89 9.41 1.30
N ALA A 291 24.29 8.28 1.88
CA ALA A 291 25.69 7.84 1.88
C ALA A 291 26.06 6.72 0.89
N ALA A 292 25.10 6.06 0.26
CA ALA A 292 25.34 5.03 -0.73
C ALA A 292 24.85 5.45 -2.12
N GLU A 293 25.62 5.20 -3.18
CA GLU A 293 25.18 5.40 -4.56
C GLU A 293 23.91 4.60 -4.82
N GLY A 294 22.79 5.31 -5.05
CA GLY A 294 21.45 4.73 -5.26
C GLY A 294 20.50 4.83 -4.07
N ALA A 295 20.92 5.32 -2.93
CA ALA A 295 20.05 5.48 -1.75
C ALA A 295 19.10 6.70 -1.88
N ILE A 296 17.90 6.57 -1.29
CA ILE A 296 16.80 7.54 -1.38
C ILE A 296 17.09 8.73 -0.45
N ASP A 297 17.25 9.95 -0.95
CA ASP A 297 17.48 11.16 -0.13
C ASP A 297 16.16 11.87 0.24
N ALA A 298 15.31 11.17 1.01
CA ALA A 298 14.10 11.77 1.54
C ALA A 298 14.39 12.74 2.71
N ALA A 299 15.57 12.66 3.30
CA ALA A 299 15.99 13.55 4.36
C ALA A 299 16.03 15.01 3.90
N SER A 300 16.47 15.28 2.67
CA SER A 300 16.51 16.63 2.10
C SER A 300 15.13 17.29 2.01
N ILE A 301 14.07 16.50 1.82
CA ILE A 301 12.68 16.98 1.75
C ILE A 301 12.11 17.15 3.16
N LEU A 302 12.43 16.22 4.07
CA LEU A 302 11.87 16.18 5.42
C LEU A 302 12.47 17.30 6.33
N LYS A 303 13.79 17.54 6.26
CA LYS A 303 14.51 18.51 7.10
C LYS A 303 13.92 19.91 7.10
N PRO A 304 13.64 20.55 5.94
CA PRO A 304 13.06 21.88 5.92
C PRO A 304 11.70 21.97 6.60
N MET A 305 10.85 20.97 6.43
CA MET A 305 9.48 20.94 6.98
C MET A 305 9.50 20.73 8.50
N LEU A 306 10.38 19.85 9.01
CA LEU A 306 10.60 19.68 10.45
C LEU A 306 11.24 20.95 11.07
N ALA A 307 12.16 21.59 10.34
CA ALA A 307 12.81 22.81 10.81
C ALA A 307 11.82 23.96 11.03
N ARG A 308 10.82 24.08 10.15
CA ARG A 308 9.77 25.09 10.24
C ARG A 308 8.61 24.71 11.15
N GLY A 309 8.58 23.46 11.65
CA GLY A 309 7.46 22.94 12.44
C GLY A 309 6.17 22.80 11.64
N GLU A 310 6.31 22.56 10.34
CA GLU A 310 5.18 22.48 9.40
C GLU A 310 4.42 21.15 9.52
N ILE A 311 5.10 20.10 10.00
CA ILE A 311 4.54 18.75 10.22
C ILE A 311 4.94 18.25 11.60
N GLN A 312 4.12 17.37 12.17
CA GLN A 312 4.45 16.57 13.35
C GLN A 312 4.73 15.13 12.96
N LEU A 313 5.83 14.59 13.47
CA LEU A 313 6.32 13.28 13.13
C LEU A 313 6.64 12.46 14.38
N ILE A 314 6.31 11.16 14.33
CA ILE A 314 6.79 10.14 15.27
C ILE A 314 7.68 9.21 14.46
N GLY A 315 8.95 9.12 14.80
CA GLY A 315 9.88 8.16 14.21
C GLY A 315 10.08 6.96 15.12
N ALA A 316 10.30 5.78 14.54
CA ALA A 316 10.74 4.60 15.29
C ALA A 316 12.01 4.04 14.67
N THR A 317 12.98 3.64 15.48
CA THR A 317 14.26 3.05 15.02
C THR A 317 14.96 2.33 16.17
N THR A 318 16.08 1.68 15.89
CA THR A 318 16.96 1.12 16.93
C THR A 318 17.92 2.18 17.47
N PRO A 319 18.44 2.03 18.71
CA PRO A 319 19.44 2.95 19.26
C PRO A 319 20.72 3.03 18.41
N GLU A 320 21.10 1.92 17.80
CA GLU A 320 22.29 1.86 16.94
C GLU A 320 22.09 2.67 15.66
N GLU A 321 20.97 2.46 14.96
CA GLU A 321 20.64 3.19 13.73
C GLU A 321 20.41 4.69 13.98
N TYR A 322 19.81 5.04 15.11
CA TYR A 322 19.69 6.44 15.53
C TYR A 322 21.06 7.15 15.61
N ARG A 323 22.04 6.51 16.27
CA ARG A 323 23.41 7.05 16.38
C ARG A 323 24.11 7.17 15.04
N LYS A 324 23.88 6.18 14.15
CA LYS A 324 24.52 6.15 12.82
C LYS A 324 23.95 7.22 11.87
N THR A 325 22.69 7.55 12.00
CA THR A 325 21.94 8.36 11.01
C THR A 325 21.49 9.71 11.59
N ILE A 326 20.45 9.72 12.45
CA ILE A 326 19.76 10.92 12.91
C ILE A 326 20.67 11.77 13.81
N GLN A 327 21.42 11.14 14.73
CA GLN A 327 22.30 11.85 15.66
C GLN A 327 23.46 12.55 14.96
N LYS A 328 23.95 12.01 13.84
CA LYS A 328 25.01 12.66 13.05
C LYS A 328 24.52 13.90 12.32
N ASP A 329 23.24 14.00 12.09
CA ASP A 329 22.60 15.14 11.43
C ASP A 329 22.08 16.14 12.46
N SER A 330 22.84 17.18 12.72
CA SER A 330 22.50 18.19 13.74
C SER A 330 21.17 18.90 13.48
N ALA A 331 20.69 18.95 12.23
CA ALA A 331 19.40 19.54 11.87
C ALA A 331 18.23 18.65 12.28
N LEU A 332 18.37 17.34 12.15
CA LEU A 332 17.39 16.35 12.60
C LEU A 332 17.44 16.16 14.12
N ASP A 333 18.62 15.97 14.70
CA ASP A 333 18.79 15.72 16.15
C ASP A 333 18.16 16.82 17.02
N ARG A 334 18.26 18.08 16.57
CA ARG A 334 17.63 19.23 17.27
C ARG A 334 16.09 19.24 17.16
N ARG A 335 15.49 18.38 16.38
CA ARG A 335 14.02 18.33 16.15
C ARG A 335 13.36 17.13 16.79
N PHE A 336 14.14 16.11 17.14
CA PHE A 336 13.63 14.91 17.80
C PHE A 336 13.79 14.96 19.32
N GLY A 337 12.78 14.40 20.02
CA GLY A 337 12.84 14.07 21.44
C GLY A 337 12.85 12.55 21.59
N MET A 338 13.83 12.01 22.30
CA MET A 338 13.98 10.57 22.46
C MET A 338 12.97 9.99 23.47
N VAL A 339 12.41 8.85 23.12
CA VAL A 339 11.60 7.97 23.99
C VAL A 339 12.23 6.58 23.92
N ASN A 340 12.86 6.15 25.00
CA ASN A 340 13.47 4.82 25.08
C ASN A 340 12.37 3.79 25.39
N ILE A 341 12.35 2.71 24.62
CA ILE A 341 11.44 1.59 24.78
C ILE A 341 12.29 0.35 25.05
N GLU A 342 12.29 -0.06 26.30
CA GLU A 342 13.04 -1.22 26.76
C GLU A 342 12.25 -2.51 26.57
N GLU A 343 12.95 -3.65 26.57
CA GLU A 343 12.31 -4.96 26.63
C GLU A 343 11.48 -5.06 27.91
N PRO A 344 10.18 -5.42 27.84
CA PRO A 344 9.36 -5.55 29.04
C PRO A 344 9.86 -6.69 29.93
N ALA A 345 9.76 -6.51 31.24
CA ALA A 345 10.02 -7.59 32.19
C ALA A 345 9.08 -8.80 31.91
N PRO A 346 9.49 -10.03 32.23
CA PRO A 346 8.66 -11.23 31.97
C PRO A 346 7.22 -11.11 32.48
N GLN A 347 7.02 -10.54 33.67
CA GLN A 347 5.68 -10.34 34.25
C GLN A 347 4.86 -9.31 33.45
N GLN A 348 5.48 -8.29 32.89
CA GLN A 348 4.81 -7.33 32.01
C GLN A 348 4.46 -7.98 30.67
N ALA A 349 5.39 -8.78 30.11
CA ALA A 349 5.14 -9.54 28.88
C ALA A 349 3.95 -10.51 29.04
N GLU A 350 3.85 -11.24 30.18
CA GLU A 350 2.67 -12.07 30.45
C GLU A 350 1.36 -11.28 30.43
N LYS A 351 1.34 -10.06 31.01
CA LYS A 351 0.15 -9.19 30.97
C LYS A 351 -0.19 -8.73 29.56
N ILE A 352 0.83 -8.36 28.77
CA ILE A 352 0.67 -7.96 27.37
C ILE A 352 0.07 -9.13 26.58
N LEU A 353 0.64 -10.32 26.70
CA LEU A 353 0.15 -11.50 26.01
C LEU A 353 -1.27 -11.87 26.44
N THR A 354 -1.57 -11.82 27.73
CA THR A 354 -2.92 -12.08 28.25
C THR A 354 -3.96 -11.16 27.60
N GLY A 355 -3.62 -9.90 27.35
CA GLY A 355 -4.52 -8.97 26.65
C GLY A 355 -4.67 -9.24 25.15
N LEU A 356 -3.64 -9.81 24.52
CA LEU A 356 -3.64 -10.12 23.09
C LEU A 356 -4.32 -11.46 22.76
N MET A 357 -4.19 -12.46 23.64
CA MET A 357 -4.63 -13.84 23.39
C MET A 357 -6.09 -14.00 22.96
N PRO A 358 -7.08 -13.24 23.45
CA PRO A 358 -8.47 -13.39 22.97
C PRO A 358 -8.66 -13.17 21.47
N ARG A 359 -7.73 -12.43 20.81
CA ARG A 359 -7.75 -12.26 19.35
C ARG A 359 -7.12 -13.45 18.63
N TYR A 360 -6.01 -13.98 19.17
CA TYR A 360 -5.34 -15.17 18.67
C TYR A 360 -6.23 -16.42 18.81
N GLU A 361 -6.88 -16.59 19.94
CA GLU A 361 -7.86 -17.66 20.16
C GLU A 361 -9.00 -17.64 19.13
N ARG A 362 -9.54 -16.45 18.84
CA ARG A 362 -10.57 -16.30 17.80
C ARG A 362 -10.06 -16.59 16.39
N TYR A 363 -8.83 -16.19 16.11
CA TYR A 363 -8.23 -16.38 14.78
C TYR A 363 -7.92 -17.86 14.51
N HIS A 364 -7.29 -18.53 15.47
CA HIS A 364 -6.90 -19.94 15.35
C HIS A 364 -8.03 -20.93 15.71
N GLY A 365 -9.06 -20.48 16.42
CA GLY A 365 -10.14 -21.35 16.90
C GLY A 365 -9.69 -22.30 18.02
N VAL A 366 -8.62 -21.96 18.73
CA VAL A 366 -8.03 -22.72 19.84
C VAL A 366 -8.11 -21.92 21.15
N ARG A 367 -8.08 -22.60 22.30
CA ARG A 367 -8.01 -21.97 23.60
C ARG A 367 -6.55 -21.90 24.06
N ILE A 368 -6.11 -20.73 24.52
CA ILE A 368 -4.75 -20.47 25.00
C ILE A 368 -4.80 -20.20 26.50
N PRO A 369 -4.53 -21.22 27.35
CA PRO A 369 -4.60 -21.05 28.79
C PRO A 369 -3.42 -20.21 29.32
N GLN A 370 -3.57 -19.66 30.52
CA GLN A 370 -2.56 -18.80 31.15
C GLN A 370 -1.22 -19.51 31.37
N GLU A 371 -1.24 -20.82 31.57
CA GLU A 371 -0.04 -21.64 31.69
C GLU A 371 0.77 -21.67 30.39
N ALA A 372 0.10 -21.70 29.23
CA ALA A 372 0.76 -21.64 27.94
C ALA A 372 1.41 -20.26 27.71
N ILE A 373 0.74 -19.17 28.11
CA ILE A 373 1.29 -17.82 28.05
C ILE A 373 2.56 -17.73 28.89
N ARG A 374 2.53 -18.19 30.13
CA ARG A 374 3.69 -18.22 31.03
C ARG A 374 4.82 -19.04 30.45
N ALA A 375 4.53 -20.26 29.99
CA ALA A 375 5.51 -21.14 29.37
C ALA A 375 6.15 -20.49 28.13
N ALA A 376 5.40 -19.82 27.28
CA ALA A 376 5.92 -19.13 26.11
C ALA A 376 6.89 -17.99 26.49
N VAL A 377 6.58 -17.22 27.51
CA VAL A 377 7.46 -16.17 28.03
C VAL A 377 8.76 -16.79 28.58
N GLU A 378 8.65 -17.80 29.48
CA GLU A 378 9.81 -18.46 30.09
C GLU A 378 10.72 -19.14 29.06
N LEU A 379 10.12 -19.90 28.12
CA LEU A 379 10.87 -20.62 27.09
C LEU A 379 11.51 -19.64 26.08
N SER A 380 10.81 -18.56 25.70
CA SER A 380 11.39 -17.56 24.79
C SER A 380 12.58 -16.84 25.42
N VAL A 381 12.53 -16.50 26.70
CA VAL A 381 13.66 -15.90 27.42
C VAL A 381 14.83 -16.86 27.49
N ARG A 382 14.57 -18.13 27.75
CA ARG A 382 15.63 -19.16 27.91
C ARG A 382 16.28 -19.58 26.60
N TYR A 383 15.51 -19.73 25.54
CA TYR A 383 15.98 -20.37 24.30
C TYR A 383 16.09 -19.44 23.10
N LEU A 384 15.59 -18.19 23.18
CA LEU A 384 15.64 -17.19 22.09
C LEU A 384 16.41 -15.92 22.54
N PRO A 385 17.71 -16.01 22.85
CA PRO A 385 18.47 -14.87 23.39
C PRO A 385 18.70 -13.74 22.37
N GLY A 386 18.54 -14.02 21.06
CA GLY A 386 18.71 -13.02 19.99
C GLY A 386 17.46 -12.25 19.62
N ARG A 387 16.34 -12.45 20.35
CA ARG A 387 15.07 -11.76 20.12
C ARG A 387 14.56 -11.15 21.41
N TYR A 388 13.61 -10.20 21.32
CA TYR A 388 13.11 -9.44 22.44
C TYR A 388 11.64 -9.72 22.73
N LEU A 389 11.25 -9.61 24.01
CA LEU A 389 9.86 -9.62 24.42
C LEU A 389 9.15 -8.30 24.01
N PRO A 390 7.84 -8.32 23.73
CA PRO A 390 6.94 -9.49 23.78
C PRO A 390 6.95 -10.35 22.50
N ASP A 391 7.55 -9.88 21.40
CA ASP A 391 7.47 -10.45 20.06
C ASP A 391 7.88 -11.94 20.01
N LYS A 392 9.02 -12.29 20.61
CA LYS A 392 9.50 -13.70 20.65
C LYS A 392 8.52 -14.66 21.35
N ALA A 393 7.75 -14.19 22.32
CA ALA A 393 6.77 -15.02 23.01
C ALA A 393 5.44 -15.08 22.26
N ILE A 394 5.07 -14.00 21.56
CA ILE A 394 3.92 -13.96 20.64
C ILE A 394 4.14 -14.96 19.51
N ASP A 395 5.31 -14.94 18.86
CA ASP A 395 5.67 -15.87 17.78
C ASP A 395 5.53 -17.33 18.22
N LEU A 396 6.01 -17.69 19.43
CA LEU A 396 5.88 -19.04 19.94
C LEU A 396 4.43 -19.48 20.12
N LEU A 397 3.57 -18.59 20.63
CA LEU A 397 2.14 -18.89 20.83
C LEU A 397 1.40 -18.98 19.50
N ASP A 398 1.71 -18.10 18.56
CA ASP A 398 1.09 -18.08 17.23
C ASP A 398 1.44 -19.36 16.44
N GLU A 399 2.72 -19.77 16.46
CA GLU A 399 3.18 -20.99 15.83
C GLU A 399 2.58 -22.25 16.48
N ALA A 400 2.55 -22.30 17.81
CA ALA A 400 1.92 -23.41 18.54
C ALA A 400 0.42 -23.50 18.27
N ALA A 401 -0.30 -22.37 18.26
CA ALA A 401 -1.71 -22.32 17.94
C ALA A 401 -2.01 -22.73 16.49
N ALA A 402 -1.16 -22.32 15.56
CA ALA A 402 -1.26 -22.72 14.14
C ALA A 402 -1.05 -24.23 13.96
N ALA A 403 -0.14 -24.84 14.73
CA ALA A 403 0.13 -26.28 14.68
C ALA A 403 -1.02 -27.14 15.25
N LEU A 404 -1.88 -26.56 16.12
CA LEU A 404 -3.03 -27.24 16.71
C LEU A 404 -4.32 -27.14 15.85
N ARG A 405 -4.31 -26.32 14.82
CA ARG A 405 -5.43 -26.11 13.90
C ARG A 405 -5.47 -27.20 12.82
#